data_e68dcda94bfae6004d503b6c14199731
#
_entry.id   e68dcda94bfae6004d503b6c14199731
#
_cell.length_a   1.000
_cell.length_b   1.000
_cell.length_c   1.000
_cell.angle_alpha   90.00
_cell.angle_beta   90.00
_cell.angle_gamma   90.00
#
_symmetry.space_group_name_H-M   'P 1'
#
loop_
_entity.id
_entity.type
_entity.pdbx_description
1 polymer ?
#
loop_
_entity_poly.entity_id
_entity_poly.type
_entity_poly.pdbx_seq_one_letter_code
_entity_poly.pdbx_strand_id
1 'polypeptide(L)'
;MKKYAQLEYSFTDAEIDHKSREALKKQFNNLPQHWYKRMSRYNWKIVVVDELVDVKDEIPLIFNVSFDEMTIYLNSSSSDALHNGVYKAIAGYIIAQHMTFDDSVVFQVLVDENYDKMEEFFRKRHVSHSKVPSILFVELFSFAIETKGKNPFTDIDPIYEHVNRWVTGDIFTRNLKHIPEYIIVGNDVVDENIFKTIECFSELPQNVQNVFVSNGWKIRISSEYLMDNPDCEGYCDPNVKKIFFKAAAEQFKSSLWHEVGHFIDFQCDYPSESPEFEEVFKKEKGYLMRENTTYELYKYCTMNLQEYFAESFANYMNDSYRLQMVAPGTFGIIDRIVR
;
A
#
# COMPACT_ATOMS: atom_id res chain seq x y z
N MET A 1 12.41 16.92 26.88
CA MET A 1 11.33 16.00 26.48
C MET A 1 10.62 16.59 25.26
N LYS A 2 10.77 15.99 24.06
CA LYS A 2 9.97 16.37 22.90
C LYS A 2 8.53 15.95 23.20
N LYS A 3 7.58 16.88 23.23
CA LYS A 3 6.14 16.56 23.22
C LYS A 3 5.88 15.84 21.91
N TYR A 4 5.68 14.54 21.95
CA TYR A 4 5.15 13.84 20.78
C TYR A 4 3.71 14.34 20.56
N ALA A 5 3.40 14.71 19.32
CA ALA A 5 2.05 15.02 18.95
C ALA A 5 1.16 13.82 19.38
N GLN A 6 0.10 14.09 20.13
CA GLN A 6 -0.89 13.08 20.44
C GLN A 6 -1.73 12.87 19.18
N LEU A 7 -2.11 11.62 18.92
CA LEU A 7 -3.11 11.35 17.90
C LEU A 7 -4.35 12.19 18.23
N GLU A 8 -4.77 12.98 17.28
CA GLU A 8 -5.97 13.79 17.42
C GLU A 8 -7.19 12.88 17.28
N TYR A 9 -8.01 12.78 18.31
CA TYR A 9 -9.33 12.21 18.21
C TYR A 9 -10.35 13.23 18.69
N SER A 10 -11.41 13.38 17.95
CA SER A 10 -12.51 14.29 18.26
C SER A 10 -13.84 13.54 18.28
N PHE A 11 -14.71 13.99 19.15
CA PHE A 11 -16.11 13.63 19.07
C PHE A 11 -16.77 14.80 18.36
N THR A 12 -17.45 14.54 17.24
CA THR A 12 -18.34 15.56 16.68
C THR A 12 -19.38 15.95 17.71
N ASP A 13 -20.18 16.99 17.47
CA ASP A 13 -21.27 17.45 18.35
C ASP A 13 -22.35 16.37 18.56
N ALA A 14 -22.02 15.14 18.28
CA ALA A 14 -22.83 13.97 18.47
C ALA A 14 -23.25 13.84 19.94
N GLU A 15 -24.50 13.58 20.19
CA GLU A 15 -25.07 13.28 21.52
C GLU A 15 -24.63 11.88 22.00
N ILE A 16 -23.31 11.67 22.05
CA ILE A 16 -22.75 10.42 22.54
C ILE A 16 -22.91 10.41 24.07
N ASP A 17 -23.62 9.43 24.58
CA ASP A 17 -23.80 9.26 26.00
C ASP A 17 -22.46 9.03 26.73
N HIS A 18 -22.42 9.39 28.01
CA HIS A 18 -21.19 9.33 28.82
C HIS A 18 -20.55 7.92 28.83
N LYS A 19 -21.36 6.87 28.89
CA LYS A 19 -20.88 5.47 28.95
C LYS A 19 -20.20 5.06 27.66
N SER A 20 -20.79 5.40 26.51
CA SER A 20 -20.23 5.16 25.18
C SER A 20 -18.92 5.93 24.97
N ARG A 21 -18.87 7.20 25.40
CA ARG A 21 -17.65 8.02 25.35
C ARG A 21 -16.52 7.41 26.18
N GLU A 22 -16.81 6.93 27.37
CA GLU A 22 -15.79 6.27 28.24
C GLU A 22 -15.36 4.91 27.68
N ALA A 23 -16.24 4.14 27.04
CA ALA A 23 -15.88 2.89 26.37
C ALA A 23 -14.88 3.14 25.21
N LEU A 24 -15.14 4.15 24.38
CA LEU A 24 -14.24 4.54 23.28
C LEU A 24 -12.89 5.07 23.81
N LYS A 25 -12.90 5.92 24.82
CA LYS A 25 -11.66 6.39 25.46
C LYS A 25 -10.81 5.26 25.99
N LYS A 26 -11.43 4.24 26.58
CA LYS A 26 -10.72 3.05 27.05
C LYS A 26 -10.05 2.30 25.91
N GLN A 27 -10.71 2.16 24.77
CA GLN A 27 -10.10 1.56 23.57
C GLN A 27 -8.90 2.38 23.10
N PHE A 28 -9.03 3.72 22.97
CA PHE A 28 -7.92 4.59 22.62
C PHE A 28 -6.73 4.41 23.56
N ASN A 29 -6.97 4.38 24.87
CA ASN A 29 -5.91 4.21 25.87
C ASN A 29 -5.21 2.83 25.82
N ASN A 30 -5.85 1.82 25.25
CA ASN A 30 -5.29 0.47 25.11
C ASN A 30 -4.56 0.25 23.78
N LEU A 31 -4.64 1.19 22.84
CA LEU A 31 -3.91 1.08 21.58
C LEU A 31 -2.40 1.05 21.82
N PRO A 32 -1.66 0.20 21.10
CA PRO A 32 -0.20 0.24 21.12
C PRO A 32 0.34 1.62 20.72
N GLN A 33 1.28 2.14 21.53
CA GLN A 33 1.77 3.53 21.40
C GLN A 33 2.40 3.82 20.03
N HIS A 34 2.96 2.81 19.35
CA HIS A 34 3.58 3.00 18.06
C HIS A 34 2.55 3.37 16.97
N TRP A 35 1.29 2.89 17.07
CA TRP A 35 0.23 3.29 16.14
C TRP A 35 -0.17 4.75 16.31
N TYR A 36 -0.24 5.25 17.55
CA TYR A 36 -0.41 6.70 17.77
C TYR A 36 0.67 7.52 17.10
N LYS A 37 1.93 7.10 17.25
CA LYS A 37 3.06 7.82 16.65
C LYS A 37 3.02 7.82 15.14
N ARG A 38 2.62 6.71 14.51
CA ARG A 38 2.52 6.61 13.06
C ARG A 38 1.40 7.47 12.51
N MET A 39 0.19 7.31 13.02
CA MET A 39 -0.94 8.10 12.59
C MET A 39 -0.70 9.61 12.77
N SER A 40 -0.18 10.00 13.92
CA SER A 40 0.18 11.40 14.20
C SER A 40 1.26 11.94 13.27
N ARG A 41 2.24 11.11 12.86
CA ARG A 41 3.29 11.48 11.90
C ARG A 41 2.72 11.83 10.53
N TYR A 42 1.70 11.12 10.10
CA TYR A 42 1.03 11.31 8.81
C TYR A 42 -0.23 12.16 8.90
N ASN A 43 -0.41 12.90 9.99
CA ASN A 43 -1.55 13.79 10.22
C ASN A 43 -2.93 13.09 10.22
N TRP A 44 -2.96 11.80 10.46
CA TRP A 44 -4.20 11.06 10.58
C TRP A 44 -4.93 11.41 11.88
N LYS A 45 -6.24 11.49 11.82
CA LYS A 45 -7.12 11.71 12.97
C LYS A 45 -8.27 10.70 12.98
N ILE A 46 -8.90 10.55 14.12
CA ILE A 46 -10.10 9.72 14.28
C ILE A 46 -11.25 10.62 14.71
N VAL A 47 -12.33 10.58 13.96
CA VAL A 47 -13.55 11.35 14.24
C VAL A 47 -14.67 10.39 14.55
N VAL A 48 -15.26 10.54 15.74
CA VAL A 48 -16.42 9.74 16.16
C VAL A 48 -17.67 10.46 15.73
N VAL A 49 -18.52 9.77 14.99
CA VAL A 49 -19.80 10.28 14.43
C VAL A 49 -20.97 9.46 14.98
N ASP A 50 -22.16 10.03 14.99
CA ASP A 50 -23.36 9.34 15.47
C ASP A 50 -23.77 8.18 14.59
N GLU A 51 -23.71 8.39 13.29
CA GLU A 51 -24.11 7.41 12.29
C GLU A 51 -23.17 7.43 11.11
N LEU A 52 -22.85 6.25 10.62
CA LEU A 52 -22.04 6.03 9.43
C LEU A 52 -22.73 4.95 8.59
N VAL A 53 -23.16 5.31 7.39
CA VAL A 53 -23.91 4.44 6.49
C VAL A 53 -23.21 4.36 5.15
N ASP A 54 -23.13 3.17 4.58
CA ASP A 54 -22.72 3.01 3.18
C ASP A 54 -23.77 3.64 2.26
N VAL A 55 -23.35 4.61 1.45
CA VAL A 55 -24.27 5.40 0.60
C VAL A 55 -24.93 4.53 -0.49
N LYS A 56 -24.33 3.39 -0.86
CA LYS A 56 -24.87 2.53 -1.90
C LYS A 56 -25.91 1.54 -1.38
N ASP A 57 -25.63 0.95 -0.23
CA ASP A 57 -26.40 -0.20 0.28
C ASP A 57 -27.22 0.14 1.54
N GLU A 58 -27.13 1.39 2.04
CA GLU A 58 -27.77 1.84 3.29
C GLU A 58 -27.42 0.95 4.51
N ILE A 59 -26.23 0.31 4.48
CA ILE A 59 -25.78 -0.57 5.54
C ILE A 59 -24.99 0.24 6.57
N PRO A 60 -25.29 0.13 7.88
CA PRO A 60 -24.49 0.78 8.90
C PRO A 60 -23.05 0.28 8.91
N LEU A 61 -22.09 1.20 8.81
CA LEU A 61 -20.67 0.89 8.88
C LEU A 61 -20.16 1.06 10.31
N ILE A 62 -19.21 0.22 10.74
CA ILE A 62 -18.52 0.38 12.03
C ILE A 62 -17.52 1.53 11.94
N PHE A 63 -16.80 1.60 10.83
CA PHE A 63 -15.83 2.66 10.53
C PHE A 63 -15.72 2.89 9.02
N ASN A 64 -15.15 4.05 8.65
CA ASN A 64 -14.74 4.36 7.28
C ASN A 64 -13.36 5.05 7.30
N VAL A 65 -12.52 4.76 6.32
CA VAL A 65 -11.19 5.36 6.16
C VAL A 65 -11.21 6.30 4.96
N SER A 66 -11.11 7.59 5.22
CA SER A 66 -11.04 8.64 4.20
C SER A 66 -9.58 9.08 4.01
N PHE A 67 -9.00 8.76 2.85
CA PHE A 67 -7.64 9.14 2.52
C PHE A 67 -7.52 10.62 2.19
N ASP A 68 -8.48 11.18 1.48
CA ASP A 68 -8.49 12.61 1.12
C ASP A 68 -8.46 13.53 2.34
N GLU A 69 -9.12 13.09 3.42
CA GLU A 69 -9.21 13.84 4.67
C GLU A 69 -8.21 13.37 5.73
N MET A 70 -7.46 12.31 5.45
CA MET A 70 -6.60 11.61 6.42
C MET A 70 -7.35 11.34 7.73
N THR A 71 -8.58 10.85 7.60
CA THR A 71 -9.52 10.71 8.71
C THR A 71 -10.13 9.31 8.73
N ILE A 72 -10.19 8.74 9.92
CA ILE A 72 -10.98 7.55 10.19
C ILE A 72 -12.26 8.01 10.88
N TYR A 73 -13.39 7.75 10.26
CA TYR A 73 -14.70 7.94 10.85
C TYR A 73 -15.12 6.68 11.59
N LEU A 74 -15.56 6.82 12.83
CA LEU A 74 -16.01 5.73 13.70
C LEU A 74 -17.46 5.96 14.12
N ASN A 75 -18.31 4.96 13.85
CA ASN A 75 -19.74 5.01 14.18
C ASN A 75 -19.97 4.76 15.68
N SER A 76 -20.56 5.72 16.40
CA SER A 76 -20.84 5.59 17.83
C SER A 76 -22.18 4.93 18.15
N SER A 77 -23.08 4.80 17.20
CA SER A 77 -24.39 4.15 17.41
C SER A 77 -24.30 2.61 17.33
N SER A 78 -23.22 2.09 16.77
CA SER A 78 -23.00 0.65 16.65
C SER A 78 -22.51 0.04 17.98
N SER A 79 -23.16 -1.02 18.46
CA SER A 79 -22.69 -1.78 19.62
C SER A 79 -21.29 -2.36 19.41
N ASP A 80 -20.96 -2.76 18.18
CA ASP A 80 -19.65 -3.29 17.83
C ASP A 80 -18.56 -2.21 17.85
N ALA A 81 -18.90 -0.98 17.43
CA ALA A 81 -17.99 0.15 17.56
C ALA A 81 -17.67 0.47 19.01
N LEU A 82 -18.66 0.39 19.91
CA LEU A 82 -18.47 0.60 21.35
C LEU A 82 -17.65 -0.51 22.01
N HIS A 83 -17.62 -1.71 21.45
CA HIS A 83 -16.84 -2.81 22.00
C HIS A 83 -15.37 -2.77 21.57
N ASN A 84 -15.10 -2.74 20.26
CA ASN A 84 -13.74 -2.80 19.72
C ASN A 84 -13.55 -2.01 18.42
N GLY A 85 -14.43 -1.07 18.11
CA GLY A 85 -14.43 -0.33 16.85
C GLY A 85 -13.15 0.45 16.60
N VAL A 86 -12.52 1.01 17.63
CA VAL A 86 -11.23 1.71 17.50
C VAL A 86 -10.15 0.75 16.99
N TYR A 87 -10.09 -0.49 17.50
CA TYR A 87 -9.10 -1.46 17.05
C TYR A 87 -9.35 -1.91 15.61
N LYS A 88 -10.63 -2.12 15.26
CA LYS A 88 -11.04 -2.45 13.90
C LYS A 88 -10.73 -1.31 12.93
N ALA A 89 -10.95 -0.07 13.33
CA ALA A 89 -10.62 1.12 12.55
C ALA A 89 -9.11 1.25 12.27
N ILE A 90 -8.27 0.97 13.29
CA ILE A 90 -6.81 0.94 13.10
C ILE A 90 -6.40 -0.21 12.17
N ALA A 91 -7.01 -1.39 12.27
CA ALA A 91 -6.75 -2.48 11.34
C ALA A 91 -7.13 -2.11 9.90
N GLY A 92 -8.26 -1.44 9.69
CA GLY A 92 -8.65 -0.90 8.39
C GLY A 92 -7.64 0.10 7.84
N TYR A 93 -7.15 1.01 8.68
CA TYR A 93 -6.05 1.92 8.32
C TYR A 93 -4.78 1.16 7.91
N ILE A 94 -4.41 0.10 8.64
CA ILE A 94 -3.23 -0.71 8.31
C ILE A 94 -3.38 -1.34 6.93
N ILE A 95 -4.53 -1.96 6.65
CA ILE A 95 -4.80 -2.58 5.36
C ILE A 95 -4.67 -1.55 4.23
N ALA A 96 -5.29 -0.41 4.42
CA ALA A 96 -5.34 0.62 3.39
C ALA A 96 -4.00 1.35 3.17
N GLN A 97 -3.22 1.56 4.23
CA GLN A 97 -2.01 2.40 4.19
C GLN A 97 -0.70 1.61 4.11
N HIS A 98 -0.67 0.40 4.67
CA HIS A 98 0.59 -0.32 4.90
C HIS A 98 0.63 -1.72 4.28
N MET A 99 -0.51 -2.42 4.15
CA MET A 99 -0.54 -3.74 3.54
C MET A 99 -0.48 -3.64 2.02
N THR A 100 0.47 -4.35 1.43
CA THR A 100 0.53 -4.55 -0.01
C THR A 100 -0.43 -5.65 -0.46
N PHE A 101 -0.65 -5.77 -1.76
CA PHE A 101 -1.39 -6.90 -2.34
C PHE A 101 -0.77 -8.24 -1.92
N ASP A 102 0.57 -8.34 -1.95
CA ASP A 102 1.27 -9.59 -1.58
C ASP A 102 1.17 -9.90 -0.09
N ASP A 103 1.17 -8.89 0.80
CA ASP A 103 0.89 -9.11 2.22
C ASP A 103 -0.50 -9.71 2.42
N SER A 104 -1.47 -9.26 1.62
CA SER A 104 -2.83 -9.81 1.60
C SER A 104 -2.86 -11.24 1.08
N VAL A 105 -2.06 -11.56 0.05
CA VAL A 105 -1.92 -12.92 -0.50
C VAL A 105 -1.25 -13.84 0.52
N VAL A 106 -0.17 -13.41 1.17
CA VAL A 106 0.48 -14.18 2.25
C VAL A 106 -0.51 -14.48 3.37
N PHE A 107 -1.27 -13.48 3.80
CA PHE A 107 -2.30 -13.68 4.82
C PHE A 107 -3.39 -14.64 4.35
N GLN A 108 -3.84 -14.55 3.09
CA GLN A 108 -4.81 -15.47 2.50
C GLN A 108 -4.30 -16.92 2.52
N VAL A 109 -3.06 -17.15 2.10
CA VAL A 109 -2.44 -18.50 2.12
C VAL A 109 -2.43 -19.07 3.54
N LEU A 110 -2.03 -18.26 4.54
CA LEU A 110 -2.04 -18.69 5.94
C LEU A 110 -3.45 -19.05 6.42
N VAL A 111 -4.46 -18.31 5.99
CA VAL A 111 -5.86 -18.56 6.31
C VAL A 111 -6.32 -19.87 5.67
N ASP A 112 -6.04 -20.09 4.37
CA ASP A 112 -6.45 -21.26 3.63
C ASP A 112 -5.81 -22.54 4.18
N GLU A 113 -4.53 -22.50 4.52
CA GLU A 113 -3.79 -23.62 5.12
C GLU A 113 -4.29 -24.00 6.53
N ASN A 114 -4.90 -23.06 7.25
CA ASN A 114 -5.37 -23.26 8.62
C ASN A 114 -6.88 -23.10 8.77
N TYR A 115 -7.63 -23.14 7.67
CA TYR A 115 -9.04 -22.80 7.63
C TYR A 115 -9.89 -23.59 8.65
N ASP A 116 -9.76 -24.91 8.68
CA ASP A 116 -10.56 -25.78 9.57
C ASP A 116 -10.30 -25.47 11.06
N LYS A 117 -9.04 -25.20 11.41
CA LYS A 117 -8.65 -24.84 12.78
C LYS A 117 -9.22 -23.48 13.18
N MET A 118 -9.18 -22.54 12.25
CA MET A 118 -9.73 -21.21 12.44
C MET A 118 -11.25 -21.25 12.61
N GLU A 119 -11.95 -22.00 11.76
CA GLU A 119 -13.41 -22.19 11.86
C GLU A 119 -13.79 -22.84 13.20
N GLU A 120 -13.06 -23.85 13.63
CA GLU A 120 -13.25 -24.48 14.94
C GLU A 120 -12.99 -23.49 16.09
N PHE A 121 -11.96 -22.66 15.98
CA PHE A 121 -11.63 -21.62 16.95
C PHE A 121 -12.79 -20.64 17.15
N PHE A 122 -13.36 -20.09 16.06
CA PHE A 122 -14.48 -19.15 16.13
C PHE A 122 -15.76 -19.82 16.60
N ARG A 123 -16.02 -21.06 16.16
CA ARG A 123 -17.16 -21.86 16.57
C ARG A 123 -17.17 -22.11 18.10
N LYS A 124 -16.02 -22.47 18.68
CA LYS A 124 -15.86 -22.67 20.13
C LYS A 124 -16.18 -21.43 20.95
N ARG A 125 -16.03 -20.24 20.36
CA ARG A 125 -16.28 -18.94 21.01
C ARG A 125 -17.63 -18.33 20.66
N HIS A 126 -18.44 -19.02 19.87
CA HIS A 126 -19.73 -18.53 19.37
C HIS A 126 -19.62 -17.18 18.66
N VAL A 127 -18.52 -16.92 17.99
CA VAL A 127 -18.27 -15.71 17.21
C VAL A 127 -18.42 -16.03 15.73
N SER A 128 -19.25 -15.28 15.03
CA SER A 128 -19.29 -15.33 13.57
C SER A 128 -18.02 -14.70 13.02
N HIS A 129 -17.50 -15.24 11.93
CA HIS A 129 -16.32 -14.70 11.26
C HIS A 129 -16.54 -14.61 9.76
N SER A 130 -15.81 -13.72 9.13
CA SER A 130 -15.84 -13.55 7.68
C SER A 130 -14.83 -14.51 7.02
N LYS A 131 -15.17 -14.96 5.80
CA LYS A 131 -14.23 -15.65 4.91
C LYS A 131 -13.40 -14.67 4.07
N VAL A 132 -13.74 -13.40 4.10
CA VAL A 132 -13.00 -12.34 3.40
C VAL A 132 -11.75 -12.00 4.21
N PRO A 133 -10.53 -12.16 3.66
CA PRO A 133 -9.28 -12.02 4.39
C PRO A 133 -9.12 -10.67 5.08
N SER A 134 -9.45 -9.58 4.41
CA SER A 134 -9.35 -8.24 5.00
C SER A 134 -10.25 -8.06 6.22
N ILE A 135 -11.48 -8.58 6.18
CA ILE A 135 -12.41 -8.54 7.32
C ILE A 135 -11.89 -9.42 8.44
N LEU A 136 -11.39 -10.61 8.09
CA LEU A 136 -10.81 -11.54 9.06
C LEU A 136 -9.57 -10.94 9.75
N PHE A 137 -8.71 -10.27 9.00
CA PHE A 137 -7.56 -9.56 9.57
C PHE A 137 -7.99 -8.50 10.58
N VAL A 138 -9.01 -7.69 10.25
CA VAL A 138 -9.58 -6.67 11.14
C VAL A 138 -10.08 -7.29 12.46
N GLU A 139 -10.76 -8.41 12.38
CA GLU A 139 -11.27 -9.12 13.57
C GLU A 139 -10.16 -9.70 14.43
N LEU A 140 -9.19 -10.37 13.82
CA LEU A 140 -8.05 -10.97 14.53
C LEU A 140 -7.13 -9.91 15.14
N PHE A 141 -6.88 -8.80 14.45
CA PHE A 141 -6.10 -7.67 14.95
C PHE A 141 -6.76 -7.06 16.21
N SER A 142 -8.06 -6.81 16.14
CA SER A 142 -8.84 -6.32 17.24
C SER A 142 -8.75 -7.23 18.46
N PHE A 143 -8.92 -8.52 18.23
CA PHE A 143 -8.87 -9.54 19.27
C PHE A 143 -7.47 -9.67 19.91
N ALA A 144 -6.41 -9.55 19.11
CA ALA A 144 -5.03 -9.60 19.61
C ALA A 144 -4.71 -8.42 20.55
N ILE A 145 -5.26 -7.22 20.29
CA ILE A 145 -5.14 -6.08 21.21
C ILE A 145 -5.90 -6.33 22.51
N GLU A 146 -7.14 -6.84 22.45
CA GLU A 146 -7.97 -7.12 23.62
C GLU A 146 -7.31 -8.12 24.57
N THR A 147 -6.66 -9.13 24.02
CA THR A 147 -6.00 -10.19 24.80
C THR A 147 -4.62 -9.79 25.31
N LYS A 148 -4.16 -8.56 24.99
CA LYS A 148 -2.85 -8.01 25.43
C LYS A 148 -1.68 -8.93 25.09
N GLY A 149 -1.69 -9.50 23.89
CA GLY A 149 -0.62 -10.38 23.40
C GLY A 149 -0.60 -11.77 24.04
N LYS A 150 -1.55 -12.10 24.90
CA LYS A 150 -1.73 -13.48 25.31
C LYS A 150 -2.28 -14.23 24.11
N ASN A 151 -1.48 -15.14 23.56
CA ASN A 151 -1.91 -15.91 22.41
C ASN A 151 -3.11 -16.82 22.81
N PRO A 152 -4.33 -16.44 22.43
CA PRO A 152 -5.49 -17.30 22.65
C PRO A 152 -5.66 -18.30 21.50
N PHE A 153 -4.74 -18.29 20.55
CA PHE A 153 -4.83 -18.93 19.24
C PHE A 153 -3.82 -20.07 19.08
N THR A 154 -3.53 -20.80 20.16
CA THR A 154 -2.57 -21.91 20.14
C THR A 154 -2.81 -22.93 19.01
N ASP A 155 -4.03 -22.98 18.48
CA ASP A 155 -4.38 -23.86 17.35
C ASP A 155 -4.11 -23.23 15.97
N ILE A 156 -3.93 -21.90 15.91
CA ILE A 156 -3.70 -21.13 14.67
C ILE A 156 -2.49 -20.19 14.77
N ASP A 157 -1.43 -20.67 15.42
CA ASP A 157 -0.21 -19.89 15.70
C ASP A 157 0.33 -19.10 14.50
N PRO A 158 0.44 -19.67 13.27
CA PRO A 158 1.00 -18.90 12.15
C PRO A 158 0.19 -17.65 11.78
N ILE A 159 -1.14 -17.74 11.82
CA ILE A 159 -2.03 -16.62 11.54
C ILE A 159 -1.90 -15.57 12.66
N TYR A 160 -1.91 -16.04 13.91
CA TYR A 160 -1.76 -15.15 15.05
C TYR A 160 -0.42 -14.43 15.04
N GLU A 161 0.67 -15.12 14.79
CA GLU A 161 2.01 -14.52 14.71
C GLU A 161 2.08 -13.45 13.61
N HIS A 162 1.50 -13.72 12.45
CA HIS A 162 1.42 -12.73 11.39
C HIS A 162 0.67 -11.46 11.84
N VAL A 163 -0.53 -11.61 12.38
CA VAL A 163 -1.34 -10.48 12.87
C VAL A 163 -0.65 -9.77 14.04
N ASN A 164 -0.04 -10.51 14.96
CA ASN A 164 0.61 -9.94 16.13
C ASN A 164 1.84 -9.08 15.77
N ARG A 165 2.55 -9.40 14.70
CA ARG A 165 3.63 -8.53 14.17
C ARG A 165 3.12 -7.15 13.79
N TRP A 166 1.90 -7.04 13.28
CA TRP A 166 1.24 -5.75 13.03
C TRP A 166 0.81 -5.08 14.34
N VAL A 167 0.23 -5.84 15.29
CA VAL A 167 -0.20 -5.31 16.60
C VAL A 167 0.98 -4.73 17.37
N THR A 168 2.11 -5.43 17.43
CA THR A 168 3.31 -5.01 18.17
C THR A 168 4.14 -3.98 17.40
N GLY A 169 3.96 -3.87 16.09
CA GLY A 169 4.79 -3.08 15.20
C GLY A 169 6.10 -3.77 14.82
N ASP A 170 6.26 -5.05 15.15
CA ASP A 170 7.47 -5.82 14.81
C ASP A 170 7.62 -6.01 13.31
N ILE A 171 6.53 -5.88 12.56
CA ILE A 171 6.55 -5.87 11.09
C ILE A 171 7.49 -4.77 10.53
N PHE A 172 7.69 -3.68 11.27
CA PHE A 172 8.59 -2.58 10.90
C PHE A 172 10.01 -2.74 11.48
N THR A 173 10.29 -3.84 12.18
CA THR A 173 11.64 -4.11 12.72
C THR A 173 12.53 -4.64 11.62
N ARG A 174 13.61 -3.94 11.32
CA ARG A 174 14.53 -4.32 10.26
C ARG A 174 15.43 -5.45 10.67
N ASN A 175 15.35 -6.54 9.92
CA ASN A 175 16.22 -7.70 10.03
C ASN A 175 17.22 -7.81 8.86
N LEU A 176 17.08 -6.96 7.83
CA LEU A 176 17.99 -6.93 6.69
C LEU A 176 19.38 -6.47 7.13
N LYS A 177 20.36 -7.35 6.96
CA LYS A 177 21.76 -7.09 7.30
C LYS A 177 22.45 -6.14 6.32
N HIS A 178 21.95 -6.07 5.09
CA HIS A 178 22.54 -5.26 4.04
C HIS A 178 21.45 -4.70 3.12
N ILE A 179 21.42 -3.37 3.00
CA ILE A 179 20.56 -2.65 2.06
C ILE A 179 21.49 -2.02 1.02
N PRO A 180 21.28 -2.26 -0.28
CA PRO A 180 22.10 -1.66 -1.32
C PRO A 180 22.13 -0.14 -1.23
N GLU A 181 23.26 0.47 -1.54
CA GLU A 181 23.46 1.93 -1.45
C GLU A 181 22.50 2.73 -2.35
N TYR A 182 21.97 2.13 -3.40
CA TYR A 182 21.00 2.77 -4.28
C TYR A 182 19.58 2.83 -3.68
N ILE A 183 19.34 2.23 -2.52
CA ILE A 183 18.05 2.27 -1.84
C ILE A 183 18.12 3.18 -0.62
N ILE A 184 17.20 4.14 -0.54
CA ILE A 184 16.94 4.97 0.64
C ILE A 184 15.61 4.49 1.24
N VAL A 185 15.67 4.00 2.46
CA VAL A 185 14.48 3.51 3.14
C VAL A 185 13.90 4.59 4.03
N GLY A 186 12.66 4.97 3.75
CA GLY A 186 11.88 5.89 4.56
C GLY A 186 11.36 5.26 5.85
N ASN A 187 10.48 6.02 6.51
CA ASN A 187 9.83 5.55 7.72
C ASN A 187 8.78 4.46 7.40
N ASP A 188 8.57 3.57 8.38
CA ASP A 188 7.48 2.60 8.38
C ASP A 188 7.43 1.68 7.14
N VAL A 189 8.58 1.40 6.54
CA VAL A 189 8.74 0.45 5.44
C VAL A 189 9.14 -0.90 6.04
N VAL A 190 8.43 -1.95 5.69
CA VAL A 190 8.75 -3.32 6.10
C VAL A 190 9.89 -3.90 5.27
N ASP A 191 10.64 -4.84 5.83
CA ASP A 191 11.79 -5.48 5.16
C ASP A 191 11.38 -6.14 3.83
N GLU A 192 10.18 -6.68 3.76
CA GLU A 192 9.64 -7.32 2.57
C GLU A 192 9.52 -6.37 1.37
N ASN A 193 9.06 -5.13 1.60
CA ASN A 193 8.99 -4.13 0.54
C ASN A 193 10.38 -3.65 0.08
N ILE A 194 11.36 -3.67 0.99
CA ILE A 194 12.76 -3.42 0.62
C ILE A 194 13.27 -4.57 -0.27
N PHE A 195 12.97 -5.82 0.10
CA PHE A 195 13.31 -7.00 -0.68
C PHE A 195 12.71 -6.97 -2.08
N LYS A 196 11.40 -6.68 -2.19
CA LYS A 196 10.72 -6.53 -3.49
C LYS A 196 11.37 -5.45 -4.35
N THR A 197 11.77 -4.31 -3.74
CA THR A 197 12.46 -3.25 -4.46
C THR A 197 13.81 -3.73 -5.01
N ILE A 198 14.58 -4.48 -4.22
CA ILE A 198 15.86 -5.07 -4.63
C ILE A 198 15.63 -6.07 -5.77
N GLU A 199 14.65 -6.94 -5.64
CA GLU A 199 14.30 -7.95 -6.62
C GLU A 199 13.88 -7.31 -7.95
N CYS A 200 12.91 -6.38 -7.93
CA CYS A 200 12.47 -5.65 -9.12
C CYS A 200 13.61 -4.89 -9.80
N PHE A 201 14.51 -4.28 -9.02
CA PHE A 201 15.68 -3.60 -9.57
C PHE A 201 16.67 -4.59 -10.19
N SER A 202 16.86 -5.77 -9.59
CA SER A 202 17.77 -6.80 -10.11
C SER A 202 17.31 -7.44 -11.43
N GLU A 203 16.02 -7.38 -11.74
CA GLU A 203 15.46 -7.85 -13.00
C GLU A 203 15.66 -6.88 -14.18
N LEU A 204 16.03 -5.62 -13.90
CA LEU A 204 16.33 -4.65 -14.94
C LEU A 204 17.52 -5.12 -15.81
N PRO A 205 17.59 -4.74 -17.10
CA PRO A 205 18.77 -4.97 -17.91
C PRO A 205 20.05 -4.45 -17.24
N GLN A 206 21.13 -5.20 -17.31
CA GLN A 206 22.36 -4.91 -16.57
C GLN A 206 22.96 -3.53 -16.88
N ASN A 207 22.84 -3.07 -18.12
CA ASN A 207 23.27 -1.72 -18.51
C ASN A 207 22.44 -0.63 -17.82
N VAL A 208 21.11 -0.83 -17.70
CA VAL A 208 20.22 0.09 -16.98
C VAL A 208 20.61 0.17 -15.50
N GLN A 209 20.81 -0.98 -14.84
CA GLN A 209 21.29 -1.03 -13.46
C GLN A 209 22.63 -0.28 -13.30
N ASN A 210 23.59 -0.55 -14.17
CA ASN A 210 24.92 0.06 -14.11
C ASN A 210 24.85 1.58 -14.27
N VAL A 211 24.09 2.08 -15.25
CA VAL A 211 23.89 3.52 -15.47
C VAL A 211 23.19 4.19 -14.29
N PHE A 212 22.17 3.54 -13.73
CA PHE A 212 21.45 4.04 -12.58
C PHE A 212 22.39 4.24 -11.39
N VAL A 213 23.15 3.22 -11.04
CA VAL A 213 24.06 3.23 -9.88
C VAL A 213 25.24 4.18 -10.12
N SER A 214 25.89 4.10 -11.29
CA SER A 214 27.09 4.92 -11.59
C SER A 214 26.79 6.42 -11.66
N ASN A 215 25.58 6.78 -12.07
CA ASN A 215 25.14 8.20 -12.11
C ASN A 215 24.59 8.68 -10.77
N GLY A 216 24.65 7.87 -9.72
CA GLY A 216 24.28 8.23 -8.35
C GLY A 216 22.78 8.33 -8.10
N TRP A 217 21.98 7.72 -8.96
CA TRP A 217 20.53 7.61 -8.75
C TRP A 217 20.18 6.74 -7.54
N LYS A 218 19.05 7.03 -6.91
CA LYS A 218 18.55 6.31 -5.74
C LYS A 218 17.06 6.04 -5.88
N ILE A 219 16.61 4.91 -5.33
CA ILE A 219 15.19 4.63 -5.11
C ILE A 219 14.89 4.94 -3.66
N ARG A 220 14.02 5.92 -3.40
CA ARG A 220 13.51 6.19 -2.05
C ARG A 220 12.15 5.49 -1.90
N ILE A 221 12.14 4.41 -1.13
CA ILE A 221 10.90 3.73 -0.75
C ILE A 221 10.37 4.27 0.58
N SER A 222 9.08 4.58 0.66
CA SER A 222 8.45 5.19 1.83
C SER A 222 6.98 4.78 1.94
N SER A 223 6.46 4.74 3.16
CA SER A 223 5.01 4.64 3.41
C SER A 223 4.31 6.00 3.45
N GLU A 224 5.06 7.09 3.28
CA GLU A 224 4.52 8.45 3.19
C GLU A 224 3.79 8.65 1.86
N TYR A 225 2.76 9.50 1.86
CA TYR A 225 2.16 9.94 0.61
C TYR A 225 3.18 10.70 -0.22
N LEU A 226 3.15 10.43 -1.50
CA LEU A 226 4.00 11.11 -2.47
C LEU A 226 3.24 12.32 -3.01
N MET A 227 3.90 13.49 -3.05
CA MET A 227 3.31 14.72 -3.57
C MET A 227 1.97 15.12 -2.91
N ASP A 228 1.79 14.75 -1.62
CA ASP A 228 0.52 14.92 -0.89
C ASP A 228 -0.70 14.31 -1.61
N ASN A 229 -0.46 13.28 -2.44
CA ASN A 229 -1.48 12.59 -3.22
C ASN A 229 -1.51 11.09 -2.82
N PRO A 230 -2.62 10.58 -2.26
CA PRO A 230 -2.76 9.18 -1.87
C PRO A 230 -2.69 8.21 -3.07
N ASP A 231 -3.10 8.65 -4.26
CA ASP A 231 -3.13 7.83 -5.47
C ASP A 231 -1.79 7.79 -6.20
N CYS A 232 -0.81 8.62 -5.79
CA CYS A 232 0.52 8.61 -6.38
C CYS A 232 1.33 7.43 -5.84
N GLU A 233 1.61 6.46 -6.68
CA GLU A 233 2.43 5.29 -6.32
C GLU A 233 3.94 5.52 -6.47
N GLY A 234 4.34 6.40 -7.37
CA GLY A 234 5.72 6.75 -7.61
C GLY A 234 5.88 8.04 -8.38
N TYR A 235 7.07 8.59 -8.39
CA TYR A 235 7.50 9.61 -9.34
C TYR A 235 9.03 9.67 -9.45
N CYS A 236 9.49 9.99 -10.64
CA CYS A 236 10.90 10.17 -10.97
C CYS A 236 11.26 11.66 -10.95
N ASP A 237 12.24 12.05 -10.12
CA ASP A 237 12.74 13.42 -10.06
C ASP A 237 14.23 13.49 -10.51
N PRO A 238 14.49 13.92 -11.74
CA PRO A 238 15.83 14.02 -12.27
C PRO A 238 16.69 15.09 -11.60
N ASN A 239 16.08 16.12 -10.99
CA ASN A 239 16.83 17.20 -10.35
C ASN A 239 17.57 16.72 -9.10
N VAL A 240 16.96 15.77 -8.37
CA VAL A 240 17.57 15.16 -7.16
C VAL A 240 18.07 13.75 -7.41
N LYS A 241 17.96 13.23 -8.64
CA LYS A 241 18.33 11.88 -9.06
C LYS A 241 17.70 10.80 -8.17
N LYS A 242 16.39 10.87 -8.03
CA LYS A 242 15.65 9.91 -7.21
C LYS A 242 14.36 9.47 -7.89
N ILE A 243 14.10 8.19 -7.73
CA ILE A 243 12.76 7.64 -7.85
C ILE A 243 12.18 7.59 -6.46
N PHE A 244 11.07 8.27 -6.23
CA PHE A 244 10.27 8.17 -5.02
C PHE A 244 9.20 7.12 -5.26
N PHE A 245 9.07 6.17 -4.33
CA PHE A 245 8.20 5.03 -4.53
C PHE A 245 7.42 4.68 -3.25
N LYS A 246 6.12 4.43 -3.39
CA LYS A 246 5.23 4.09 -2.29
C LYS A 246 5.39 2.62 -1.93
N ALA A 247 5.69 2.35 -0.66
CA ALA A 247 5.93 0.98 -0.17
C ALA A 247 4.70 0.06 -0.34
N ALA A 248 3.49 0.63 -0.27
CA ALA A 248 2.22 -0.08 -0.42
C ALA A 248 1.59 0.10 -1.80
N ALA A 249 2.39 0.29 -2.86
CA ALA A 249 1.88 0.38 -4.22
C ALA A 249 1.11 -0.89 -4.61
N GLU A 250 -0.07 -0.72 -5.22
CA GLU A 250 -0.96 -1.83 -5.54
C GLU A 250 -0.34 -2.76 -6.62
N GLN A 251 0.25 -2.16 -7.65
CA GLN A 251 0.96 -2.88 -8.73
C GLN A 251 2.47 -2.69 -8.60
N PHE A 252 3.01 -3.03 -7.45
CA PHE A 252 4.37 -2.69 -7.02
C PHE A 252 5.44 -2.81 -8.12
N LYS A 253 5.48 -3.93 -8.82
CA LYS A 253 6.50 -4.23 -9.83
C LYS A 253 6.34 -3.36 -11.08
N SER A 254 5.13 -3.28 -11.62
CA SER A 254 4.83 -2.48 -12.80
C SER A 254 5.02 -0.99 -12.54
N SER A 255 4.56 -0.51 -11.37
CA SER A 255 4.71 0.90 -10.99
C SER A 255 6.18 1.29 -10.81
N LEU A 256 7.00 0.43 -10.20
CA LEU A 256 8.44 0.72 -10.09
C LEU A 256 9.13 0.75 -11.45
N TRP A 257 8.79 -0.17 -12.35
CA TRP A 257 9.35 -0.17 -13.71
C TRP A 257 8.87 1.00 -14.55
N HIS A 258 7.65 1.49 -14.34
CA HIS A 258 7.17 2.72 -14.94
C HIS A 258 8.08 3.90 -14.55
N GLU A 259 8.39 4.06 -13.26
CA GLU A 259 9.30 5.11 -12.80
C GLU A 259 10.74 4.96 -13.33
N VAL A 260 11.20 3.72 -13.49
CA VAL A 260 12.47 3.44 -14.15
C VAL A 260 12.40 3.82 -15.63
N GLY A 261 11.25 3.68 -16.28
CA GLY A 261 11.02 4.17 -17.65
C GLY A 261 11.27 5.67 -17.78
N HIS A 262 10.77 6.47 -16.84
CA HIS A 262 11.08 7.91 -16.81
C HIS A 262 12.57 8.20 -16.57
N PHE A 263 13.21 7.41 -15.70
CA PHE A 263 14.66 7.51 -15.54
C PHE A 263 15.41 7.26 -16.85
N ILE A 264 15.04 6.21 -17.60
CA ILE A 264 15.68 5.87 -18.88
C ILE A 264 15.44 6.98 -19.89
N ASP A 265 14.22 7.48 -19.98
CA ASP A 265 13.86 8.57 -20.88
C ASP A 265 14.74 9.80 -20.64
N PHE A 266 14.83 10.23 -19.39
CA PHE A 266 15.71 11.33 -19.00
C PHE A 266 17.20 11.03 -19.28
N GLN A 267 17.66 9.82 -18.94
CA GLN A 267 19.09 9.48 -19.02
C GLN A 267 19.60 9.37 -20.47
N CYS A 268 18.70 9.05 -21.40
CA CYS A 268 18.98 8.88 -22.81
C CYS A 268 18.60 10.12 -23.66
N ASP A 269 18.53 11.29 -23.05
CA ASP A 269 18.20 12.55 -23.72
C ASP A 269 16.81 12.57 -24.35
N TYR A 270 15.82 12.07 -23.62
CA TYR A 270 14.39 12.06 -23.96
C TYR A 270 14.07 11.41 -25.31
N PRO A 271 14.38 10.11 -25.50
CA PRO A 271 13.96 9.38 -26.69
C PRO A 271 12.44 9.43 -26.94
N SER A 272 11.63 9.61 -25.88
CA SER A 272 10.18 9.85 -26.00
C SER A 272 9.85 11.09 -26.85
N GLU A 273 10.68 12.11 -26.85
CA GLU A 273 10.46 13.36 -27.60
C GLU A 273 10.99 13.27 -29.05
N SER A 274 11.58 12.14 -29.45
CA SER A 274 12.08 11.97 -30.80
C SER A 274 10.95 11.90 -31.83
N PRO A 275 11.16 12.44 -33.05
CA PRO A 275 10.17 12.32 -34.12
C PRO A 275 9.82 10.85 -34.45
N GLU A 276 10.79 9.94 -34.33
CA GLU A 276 10.59 8.50 -34.52
C GLU A 276 9.57 7.95 -33.49
N PHE A 277 9.74 8.29 -32.23
CA PHE A 277 8.83 7.81 -31.16
C PHE A 277 7.44 8.44 -31.28
N GLU A 278 7.37 9.73 -31.64
CA GLU A 278 6.08 10.41 -31.84
C GLU A 278 5.25 9.74 -32.97
N GLU A 279 5.89 9.33 -34.07
CA GLU A 279 5.20 8.58 -35.12
C GLU A 279 4.71 7.21 -34.62
N VAL A 280 5.54 6.50 -33.88
CA VAL A 280 5.19 5.20 -33.29
C VAL A 280 4.04 5.36 -32.32
N PHE A 281 4.09 6.34 -31.41
CA PHE A 281 3.01 6.66 -30.48
C PHE A 281 1.67 6.87 -31.21
N LYS A 282 1.63 7.68 -32.25
CA LYS A 282 0.40 7.94 -33.03
C LYS A 282 -0.22 6.66 -33.61
N LYS A 283 0.61 5.71 -34.01
CA LYS A 283 0.17 4.45 -34.63
C LYS A 283 -0.20 3.36 -33.63
N GLU A 284 0.54 3.29 -32.53
CA GLU A 284 0.53 2.11 -31.64
C GLU A 284 -0.11 2.34 -30.26
N LYS A 285 -0.26 3.59 -29.78
CA LYS A 285 -0.80 3.85 -28.42
C LYS A 285 -2.11 3.12 -28.07
N GLY A 286 -2.88 2.75 -29.08
CA GLY A 286 -4.14 2.02 -28.89
C GLY A 286 -3.96 0.59 -28.36
N TYR A 287 -2.73 0.05 -28.31
CA TYR A 287 -2.51 -1.28 -27.71
C TYR A 287 -2.83 -1.30 -26.23
N LEU A 288 -2.56 -0.22 -25.50
CA LEU A 288 -2.83 -0.13 -24.05
C LEU A 288 -4.30 -0.37 -23.72
N MET A 289 -5.23 0.07 -24.58
CA MET A 289 -6.67 -0.22 -24.39
C MET A 289 -7.01 -1.71 -24.50
N ARG A 290 -6.16 -2.51 -25.13
CA ARG A 290 -6.38 -3.95 -25.34
C ARG A 290 -5.84 -4.80 -24.19
N GLU A 291 -5.06 -4.19 -23.29
CA GLU A 291 -4.33 -4.87 -22.21
C GLU A 291 -5.10 -4.88 -20.87
N ASN A 292 -6.44 -4.92 -20.90
CA ASN A 292 -7.31 -4.82 -19.71
C ASN A 292 -7.10 -3.54 -18.88
N THR A 293 -6.54 -2.51 -19.48
CA THR A 293 -6.33 -1.21 -18.86
C THR A 293 -7.68 -0.50 -18.69
N THR A 294 -7.94 0.10 -17.54
CA THR A 294 -9.11 0.95 -17.38
C THR A 294 -9.02 2.17 -18.30
N TYR A 295 -10.16 2.79 -18.61
CA TYR A 295 -10.17 3.97 -19.48
C TYR A 295 -9.36 5.13 -18.86
N GLU A 296 -9.44 5.31 -17.56
CA GLU A 296 -8.70 6.32 -16.81
C GLU A 296 -7.19 6.08 -16.88
N LEU A 297 -6.75 4.86 -16.65
CA LEU A 297 -5.34 4.49 -16.74
C LEU A 297 -4.82 4.65 -18.18
N TYR A 298 -5.59 4.21 -19.19
CA TYR A 298 -5.25 4.45 -20.59
C TYR A 298 -5.09 5.94 -20.89
N LYS A 299 -6.02 6.77 -20.42
CA LYS A 299 -5.97 8.22 -20.59
C LYS A 299 -4.73 8.82 -19.95
N TYR A 300 -4.39 8.36 -18.77
CA TYR A 300 -3.16 8.76 -18.07
C TYR A 300 -1.92 8.36 -18.87
N CYS A 301 -1.73 7.09 -19.17
CA CYS A 301 -0.56 6.55 -19.87
C CYS A 301 -0.40 7.09 -21.32
N THR A 302 -1.44 7.71 -21.87
CA THR A 302 -1.40 8.30 -23.24
C THR A 302 -1.55 9.81 -23.25
N MET A 303 -1.47 10.47 -22.08
CA MET A 303 -1.62 11.92 -21.98
C MET A 303 -0.46 12.69 -22.64
N ASN A 304 0.73 12.11 -22.62
CA ASN A 304 1.92 12.64 -23.28
C ASN A 304 2.85 11.50 -23.70
N LEU A 305 3.92 11.83 -24.42
CA LEU A 305 4.88 10.87 -24.95
C LEU A 305 5.73 10.22 -23.85
N GLN A 306 6.03 10.95 -22.79
CA GLN A 306 6.86 10.49 -21.68
C GLN A 306 6.13 9.43 -20.85
N GLU A 307 4.84 9.66 -20.51
CA GLU A 307 4.02 8.64 -19.83
C GLU A 307 3.84 7.39 -20.67
N TYR A 308 3.62 7.55 -21.97
CA TYR A 308 3.52 6.41 -22.88
C TYR A 308 4.83 5.62 -22.96
N PHE A 309 5.98 6.29 -22.97
CA PHE A 309 7.30 5.65 -22.95
C PHE A 309 7.48 4.86 -21.65
N ALA A 310 7.22 5.48 -20.51
CA ALA A 310 7.38 4.88 -19.18
C ALA A 310 6.48 3.64 -19.03
N GLU A 311 5.21 3.74 -19.41
CA GLU A 311 4.28 2.60 -19.37
C GLU A 311 4.70 1.50 -20.35
N SER A 312 5.17 1.86 -21.54
CA SER A 312 5.66 0.89 -22.52
C SER A 312 6.93 0.19 -22.02
N PHE A 313 7.80 0.88 -21.29
CA PHE A 313 8.94 0.24 -20.65
C PHE A 313 8.49 -0.74 -19.55
N ALA A 314 7.52 -0.39 -18.71
CA ALA A 314 6.95 -1.33 -17.74
C ALA A 314 6.38 -2.57 -18.43
N ASN A 315 5.66 -2.40 -19.53
CA ASN A 315 5.14 -3.52 -20.33
C ASN A 315 6.26 -4.34 -20.99
N TYR A 316 7.35 -3.71 -21.43
CA TYR A 316 8.54 -4.41 -21.92
C TYR A 316 9.15 -5.31 -20.85
N MET A 317 9.24 -4.82 -19.63
CA MET A 317 9.75 -5.58 -18.48
C MET A 317 8.79 -6.71 -18.06
N ASN A 318 7.49 -6.50 -18.14
CA ASN A 318 6.49 -7.50 -17.79
C ASN A 318 6.41 -8.65 -18.82
N ASP A 319 6.35 -8.31 -20.10
CA ASP A 319 6.27 -9.28 -21.20
C ASP A 319 6.75 -8.65 -22.53
N SER A 320 8.06 -8.69 -22.73
CA SER A 320 8.69 -8.11 -23.93
C SER A 320 8.21 -8.76 -25.23
N TYR A 321 7.91 -10.06 -25.21
CA TYR A 321 7.39 -10.78 -26.38
C TYR A 321 6.00 -10.25 -26.76
N ARG A 322 5.13 -10.06 -25.77
CA ARG A 322 3.79 -9.50 -26.00
C ARG A 322 3.87 -8.08 -26.56
N LEU A 323 4.71 -7.22 -25.96
CA LEU A 323 4.91 -5.86 -26.46
C LEU A 323 5.38 -5.88 -27.92
N GLN A 324 6.33 -6.76 -28.28
CA GLN A 324 6.79 -6.93 -29.65
C GLN A 324 5.68 -7.27 -30.63
N MET A 325 4.71 -8.09 -30.20
CA MET A 325 3.59 -8.51 -31.04
C MET A 325 2.53 -7.42 -31.24
N VAL A 326 2.27 -6.61 -30.20
CA VAL A 326 1.16 -5.62 -30.22
C VAL A 326 1.58 -4.20 -30.55
N ALA A 327 2.86 -3.87 -30.30
CA ALA A 327 3.45 -2.56 -30.50
C ALA A 327 4.93 -2.68 -30.96
N PRO A 328 5.19 -3.26 -32.13
CA PRO A 328 6.55 -3.60 -32.61
C PRO A 328 7.48 -2.40 -32.74
N GLY A 329 6.97 -1.24 -33.15
CA GLY A 329 7.75 -0.01 -33.24
C GLY A 329 8.19 0.49 -31.85
N THR A 330 7.27 0.53 -30.90
CA THR A 330 7.53 0.87 -29.49
C THR A 330 8.55 -0.10 -28.91
N PHE A 331 8.32 -1.41 -29.06
CA PHE A 331 9.28 -2.44 -28.63
C PHE A 331 10.67 -2.19 -29.23
N GLY A 332 10.78 -1.96 -30.54
CA GLY A 332 12.07 -1.78 -31.21
C GLY A 332 12.87 -0.58 -30.70
N ILE A 333 12.20 0.51 -30.31
CA ILE A 333 12.86 1.68 -29.75
C ILE A 333 13.36 1.37 -28.33
N ILE A 334 12.51 0.80 -27.46
CA ILE A 334 12.87 0.46 -26.09
C ILE A 334 14.01 -0.57 -26.09
N ASP A 335 13.91 -1.65 -26.85
CA ASP A 335 14.89 -2.72 -26.93
C ASP A 335 16.28 -2.20 -27.36
N ARG A 336 16.33 -1.26 -28.29
CA ARG A 336 17.57 -0.61 -28.75
C ARG A 336 18.22 0.25 -27.65
N ILE A 337 17.43 0.85 -26.77
CA ILE A 337 17.92 1.71 -25.68
C ILE A 337 18.44 0.87 -24.52
N VAL A 338 17.77 -0.24 -24.21
CA VAL A 338 18.06 -1.03 -23.00
C VAL A 338 19.07 -2.16 -23.21
N ARG A 339 19.43 -2.48 -24.44
CA ARG A 339 20.50 -3.40 -24.79
C ARG A 339 21.85 -2.72 -24.86
#